data_bd55111a783aa315c978d64581b88f1f
#
_entry.id   bd55111a783aa315c978d64581b88f1f
#
_cell.length_a   1.000
_cell.length_b   1.000
_cell.length_c   1.000
_cell.angle_alpha   90.00
_cell.angle_beta   90.00
_cell.angle_gamma   90.00
#
_symmetry.space_group_name_H-M   'P 1'
#
loop_
_entity.id
_entity.type
_entity.pdbx_description
1 polymer ?
#
loop_
_entity_poly.entity_id
_entity_poly.type
_entity_poly.pdbx_seq_one_letter_code
_entity_poly.pdbx_strand_id
1 'polypeptide(L)'
;MKGWPIPAGVGGCLDTLRRTGHAAYPVGGCVRDLLLGRTPGDFDVCTDARPERVMELFPHTVPTGLRHGTVTVRTEDGPVEVTTFRREAGYADGRHPDAVDFDATLAEDLARRDFTVNAMALDENGMVIDRYGGQMDLFRNVIRCVGDPDRRFAEDALRMLRAVRFAAQLGFSIEKGTLDAIRRSARRAEKLSGERIKAELEKILLSPRPELAGELLRLGLLRGRFAFRLRLLRLGLLAHLGGRPDCPGLLALREEPPEPVPRWRAFCRLTGFPIAALPVERALRRGVLHPEAEAVRALALSGGELAALGLEGPAIGAAQRRLAAHILSHPEDNTPARLLALARAELSGP
;
A
#
# COMPACT_ATOMS: atom_id res chain seq x y z
N MET A 1 -16.14 -15.31 23.48
CA MET A 1 -15.70 -16.39 22.55
C MET A 1 -14.60 -17.16 23.25
N LYS A 2 -14.84 -18.42 23.56
CA LYS A 2 -13.87 -19.24 24.29
C LYS A 2 -12.64 -19.52 23.44
N GLY A 3 -11.48 -19.22 23.98
CA GLY A 3 -10.18 -19.63 23.38
C GLY A 3 -9.46 -18.63 22.48
N TRP A 4 -10.07 -17.50 22.10
CA TRP A 4 -9.43 -16.48 21.27
C TRP A 4 -9.18 -15.20 22.07
N PRO A 5 -8.03 -14.52 21.88
CA PRO A 5 -7.72 -13.25 22.52
C PRO A 5 -8.49 -12.10 21.86
N ILE A 6 -9.80 -12.03 22.12
CA ILE A 6 -10.67 -10.96 21.61
C ILE A 6 -10.64 -9.81 22.62
N PRO A 7 -10.33 -8.56 22.23
CA PRO A 7 -10.39 -7.39 23.10
C PRO A 7 -11.77 -7.19 23.72
N ALA A 8 -11.84 -6.67 24.94
CA ALA A 8 -13.09 -6.50 25.67
C ALA A 8 -14.10 -5.61 24.91
N GLY A 9 -13.64 -4.54 24.28
CA GLY A 9 -14.46 -3.66 23.46
C GLY A 9 -15.08 -4.36 22.26
N VAL A 10 -14.33 -5.24 21.57
CA VAL A 10 -14.86 -6.07 20.47
C VAL A 10 -15.87 -7.07 21.00
N GLY A 11 -15.56 -7.74 22.13
CA GLY A 11 -16.48 -8.64 22.82
C GLY A 11 -17.79 -7.94 23.18
N GLY A 12 -17.72 -6.76 23.74
CA GLY A 12 -18.89 -5.93 24.09
C GLY A 12 -19.74 -5.56 22.86
N CYS A 13 -19.10 -5.26 21.71
CA CYS A 13 -19.83 -5.03 20.46
C CYS A 13 -20.58 -6.28 20.00
N LEU A 14 -19.94 -7.44 19.99
CA LEU A 14 -20.54 -8.71 19.60
C LEU A 14 -21.71 -9.10 20.52
N ASP A 15 -21.52 -8.97 21.83
CA ASP A 15 -22.53 -9.29 22.81
C ASP A 15 -23.76 -8.37 22.75
N THR A 16 -23.55 -7.07 22.49
CA THR A 16 -24.64 -6.11 22.34
C THR A 16 -25.47 -6.42 21.09
N LEU A 17 -24.84 -6.67 19.95
CA LEU A 17 -25.54 -7.06 18.73
C LEU A 17 -26.35 -8.37 18.94
N ARG A 18 -25.72 -9.40 19.50
CA ARG A 18 -26.37 -10.70 19.71
C ARG A 18 -27.51 -10.64 20.71
N ARG A 19 -27.36 -9.92 21.82
CA ARG A 19 -28.46 -9.75 22.82
C ARG A 19 -29.66 -8.99 22.26
N THR A 20 -29.46 -8.19 21.25
CA THR A 20 -30.52 -7.46 20.55
C THR A 20 -31.09 -8.22 19.35
N GLY A 21 -30.74 -9.49 19.20
CA GLY A 21 -31.30 -10.40 18.21
C GLY A 21 -30.58 -10.41 16.88
N HIS A 22 -29.39 -9.77 16.80
CA HIS A 22 -28.62 -9.71 15.57
C HIS A 22 -27.50 -10.74 15.53
N ALA A 23 -27.26 -11.31 14.35
CA ALA A 23 -26.07 -12.10 14.09
C ALA A 23 -24.84 -11.18 14.07
N ALA A 24 -23.73 -11.59 14.72
CA ALA A 24 -22.50 -10.80 14.73
C ALA A 24 -21.27 -11.71 14.83
N TYR A 25 -20.29 -11.47 13.97
CA TYR A 25 -19.10 -12.30 13.83
C TYR A 25 -17.85 -11.43 13.65
N PRO A 26 -16.71 -11.72 14.33
CA PRO A 26 -15.41 -11.26 13.89
C PRO A 26 -15.10 -11.86 12.52
N VAL A 27 -14.51 -11.10 11.61
CA VAL A 27 -14.38 -11.52 10.21
C VAL A 27 -13.12 -10.96 9.56
N GLY A 28 -12.58 -11.69 8.60
CA GLY A 28 -11.55 -11.15 7.72
C GLY A 28 -10.14 -11.23 8.27
N GLY A 29 -9.45 -10.09 8.28
CA GLY A 29 -8.04 -10.00 8.67
C GLY A 29 -7.75 -10.47 10.09
N CYS A 30 -8.60 -10.11 11.03
CA CYS A 30 -8.43 -10.52 12.43
C CYS A 30 -8.53 -12.03 12.60
N VAL A 31 -9.47 -12.70 11.93
CA VAL A 31 -9.61 -14.17 12.00
C VAL A 31 -8.37 -14.86 11.40
N ARG A 32 -7.89 -14.38 10.25
CA ARG A 32 -6.65 -14.85 9.65
C ARG A 32 -5.47 -14.71 10.61
N ASP A 33 -5.31 -13.54 11.22
CA ASP A 33 -4.15 -13.27 12.08
C ASP A 33 -4.20 -14.08 13.35
N LEU A 34 -5.38 -14.26 13.95
CA LEU A 34 -5.60 -15.17 15.09
C LEU A 34 -5.19 -16.61 14.73
N LEU A 35 -5.63 -17.12 13.57
CA LEU A 35 -5.28 -18.47 13.11
C LEU A 35 -3.77 -18.66 12.85
N LEU A 36 -3.07 -17.58 12.51
CA LEU A 36 -1.62 -17.55 12.36
C LEU A 36 -0.86 -17.33 13.68
N GLY A 37 -1.57 -17.27 14.83
CA GLY A 37 -0.98 -16.97 16.13
C GLY A 37 -0.43 -15.55 16.25
N ARG A 38 -0.93 -14.61 15.43
CA ARG A 38 -0.55 -13.20 15.43
C ARG A 38 -1.58 -12.38 16.20
N THR A 39 -1.15 -11.28 16.80
CA THR A 39 -2.08 -10.29 17.35
C THR A 39 -2.66 -9.45 16.22
N PRO A 40 -4.00 -9.44 16.00
CA PRO A 40 -4.61 -8.57 15.00
C PRO A 40 -4.36 -7.09 15.31
N GLY A 41 -4.11 -6.29 14.28
CA GLY A 41 -3.96 -4.84 14.42
C GLY A 41 -5.30 -4.12 14.52
N ASP A 42 -6.35 -4.70 13.95
CA ASP A 42 -7.72 -4.23 13.92
C ASP A 42 -8.69 -5.41 13.98
N PHE A 43 -9.92 -5.15 14.40
CA PHE A 43 -10.99 -6.13 14.42
C PHE A 43 -12.19 -5.60 13.63
N ASP A 44 -12.54 -6.34 12.58
CA ASP A 44 -13.77 -6.14 11.84
C ASP A 44 -14.86 -7.07 12.36
N VAL A 45 -16.05 -6.53 12.55
CA VAL A 45 -17.26 -7.27 12.88
C VAL A 45 -18.23 -7.18 11.72
N CYS A 46 -18.80 -8.30 11.29
CA CYS A 46 -19.92 -8.28 10.36
C CYS A 46 -21.21 -8.73 11.05
N THR A 47 -22.36 -8.16 10.64
CA THR A 47 -23.67 -8.34 11.28
C THR A 47 -24.79 -8.25 10.25
N ASP A 48 -25.99 -8.75 10.58
CA ASP A 48 -27.23 -8.50 9.86
C ASP A 48 -27.92 -7.19 10.29
N ALA A 49 -27.45 -6.54 11.38
CA ALA A 49 -27.96 -5.24 11.77
C ALA A 49 -27.63 -4.19 10.71
N ARG A 50 -28.63 -3.42 10.27
CA ARG A 50 -28.42 -2.30 9.37
C ARG A 50 -27.64 -1.16 10.04
N PRO A 51 -26.95 -0.29 9.27
CA PRO A 51 -26.11 0.78 9.83
C PRO A 51 -26.85 1.68 10.82
N GLU A 52 -28.10 2.00 10.54
CA GLU A 52 -28.96 2.83 11.40
C GLU A 52 -29.17 2.14 12.75
N ARG A 53 -29.42 0.83 12.71
CA ARG A 53 -29.58 0.01 13.92
C ARG A 53 -28.31 -0.08 14.74
N VAL A 54 -27.17 -0.20 14.08
CA VAL A 54 -25.85 -0.16 14.77
C VAL A 54 -25.66 1.18 15.48
N MET A 55 -25.98 2.32 14.82
CA MET A 55 -25.90 3.65 15.43
C MET A 55 -26.86 3.85 16.60
N GLU A 56 -28.02 3.20 16.60
CA GLU A 56 -28.96 3.24 17.74
C GLU A 56 -28.45 2.41 18.94
N LEU A 57 -27.78 1.30 18.68
CA LEU A 57 -27.32 0.36 19.72
C LEU A 57 -26.06 0.86 20.45
N PHE A 58 -25.26 1.69 19.80
CA PHE A 58 -23.99 2.16 20.35
C PHE A 58 -23.94 3.67 20.48
N PRO A 59 -23.64 4.22 21.68
CA PRO A 59 -23.68 5.65 21.94
C PRO A 59 -22.58 6.43 21.23
N HIS A 60 -21.46 5.78 20.90
CA HIS A 60 -20.29 6.42 20.30
C HIS A 60 -19.95 5.79 18.96
N THR A 61 -20.57 6.31 17.89
CA THR A 61 -20.37 5.81 16.53
C THR A 61 -19.89 6.91 15.60
N VAL A 62 -19.21 6.49 14.53
CA VAL A 62 -18.83 7.36 13.40
C VAL A 62 -19.32 6.71 12.11
N PRO A 63 -20.13 7.40 11.30
CA PRO A 63 -20.68 6.86 10.05
C PRO A 63 -19.61 6.87 8.93
N THR A 64 -18.57 6.06 9.06
CA THR A 64 -17.39 6.05 8.18
C THR A 64 -17.67 5.56 6.77
N GLY A 65 -18.73 4.78 6.57
CA GLY A 65 -19.03 4.20 5.27
C GLY A 65 -20.48 3.73 5.11
N LEU A 66 -21.48 4.56 5.46
CA LEU A 66 -22.90 4.19 5.44
C LEU A 66 -23.39 3.60 4.11
N ARG A 67 -22.93 4.17 2.98
CA ARG A 67 -23.26 3.66 1.64
C ARG A 67 -22.76 2.24 1.41
N HIS A 68 -21.77 1.81 2.19
CA HIS A 68 -21.18 0.48 2.14
C HIS A 68 -21.54 -0.36 3.36
N GLY A 69 -22.47 0.11 4.19
CA GLY A 69 -22.93 -0.61 5.36
C GLY A 69 -21.97 -0.61 6.55
N THR A 70 -20.95 0.28 6.58
CA THR A 70 -19.95 0.29 7.64
C THR A 70 -20.15 1.46 8.59
N VAL A 71 -20.14 1.14 9.89
CA VAL A 71 -20.15 2.09 11.01
C VAL A 71 -18.98 1.76 11.92
N THR A 72 -18.19 2.76 12.30
CA THR A 72 -17.14 2.59 13.30
C THR A 72 -17.71 2.82 14.69
N VAL A 73 -17.65 1.83 15.53
CA VAL A 73 -18.00 1.90 16.96
C VAL A 73 -16.74 2.22 17.74
N ARG A 74 -16.77 3.27 18.56
CA ARG A 74 -15.66 3.63 19.45
C ARG A 74 -15.77 2.87 20.74
N THR A 75 -14.75 2.09 21.07
CA THR A 75 -14.65 1.33 22.33
C THR A 75 -13.42 1.79 23.12
N GLU A 76 -13.30 1.34 24.35
CA GLU A 76 -12.13 1.62 25.22
C GLU A 76 -10.83 1.03 24.65
N ASP A 77 -10.91 -0.09 23.94
CA ASP A 77 -9.77 -0.76 23.31
C ASP A 77 -9.44 -0.18 21.90
N GLY A 78 -10.21 0.80 21.42
CA GLY A 78 -10.04 1.41 20.11
C GLY A 78 -11.29 1.28 19.21
N PRO A 79 -11.18 1.71 17.95
CA PRO A 79 -12.29 1.66 17.01
C PRO A 79 -12.53 0.23 16.51
N VAL A 80 -13.80 -0.17 16.41
CA VAL A 80 -14.25 -1.43 15.82
C VAL A 80 -15.09 -1.11 14.59
N GLU A 81 -14.70 -1.63 13.43
CA GLU A 81 -15.51 -1.51 12.22
C GLU A 81 -16.63 -2.56 12.23
N VAL A 82 -17.88 -2.09 12.29
CA VAL A 82 -19.09 -2.93 12.22
C VAL A 82 -19.71 -2.76 10.84
N THR A 83 -19.72 -3.83 10.05
CA THR A 83 -20.21 -3.82 8.68
C THR A 83 -21.42 -4.72 8.54
N THR A 84 -22.52 -4.17 8.01
CA THR A 84 -23.71 -4.95 7.66
C THR A 84 -23.40 -5.95 6.55
N PHE A 85 -23.90 -7.20 6.67
CA PHE A 85 -23.82 -8.17 5.59
C PHE A 85 -24.35 -7.55 4.32
N ARG A 86 -23.64 -7.77 3.24
CA ARG A 86 -24.04 -7.20 1.97
C ARG A 86 -23.72 -8.08 0.78
N ARG A 87 -24.57 -7.99 -0.19
CA ARG A 87 -24.39 -8.49 -1.53
C ARG A 87 -24.11 -7.29 -2.44
N GLU A 88 -23.15 -7.41 -3.28
CA GLU A 88 -22.73 -6.35 -4.19
C GLU A 88 -23.01 -6.80 -5.65
N ALA A 89 -23.60 -5.90 -6.45
CA ALA A 89 -23.93 -6.18 -7.85
C ALA A 89 -23.60 -4.97 -8.72
N GLY A 90 -23.11 -5.28 -9.95
CA GLY A 90 -22.65 -4.27 -10.89
C GLY A 90 -21.37 -3.55 -10.41
N TYR A 91 -20.52 -3.19 -11.35
CA TYR A 91 -19.29 -2.44 -11.06
C TYR A 91 -18.90 -1.67 -12.33
N ALA A 92 -19.77 -0.78 -12.77
CA ALA A 92 -19.58 -0.04 -14.01
C ALA A 92 -18.27 0.77 -14.02
N ASP A 93 -17.89 1.33 -12.88
CA ASP A 93 -16.63 2.08 -12.73
C ASP A 93 -15.41 1.19 -12.37
N GLY A 94 -15.62 -0.13 -12.17
CA GLY A 94 -14.57 -1.08 -11.74
C GLY A 94 -14.06 -0.84 -10.32
N ARG A 95 -14.88 -0.21 -9.45
CA ARG A 95 -14.54 0.07 -8.05
C ARG A 95 -15.71 -0.01 -7.09
N HIS A 96 -16.77 0.73 -7.39
CA HIS A 96 -17.94 0.81 -6.52
C HIS A 96 -19.02 -0.09 -7.07
N PRO A 97 -19.67 -0.88 -6.23
CA PRO A 97 -20.85 -1.61 -6.67
C PRO A 97 -21.96 -0.62 -7.07
N ASP A 98 -22.60 -0.88 -8.19
CA ASP A 98 -23.73 -0.07 -8.66
C ASP A 98 -24.95 -0.23 -7.72
N ALA A 99 -25.06 -1.40 -7.08
CA ALA A 99 -26.09 -1.70 -6.09
C ALA A 99 -25.48 -2.46 -4.90
N VAL A 100 -25.90 -2.08 -3.70
CA VAL A 100 -25.59 -2.77 -2.44
C VAL A 100 -26.90 -3.21 -1.82
N ASP A 101 -27.02 -4.52 -1.60
CA ASP A 101 -28.18 -5.14 -0.96
C ASP A 101 -27.77 -5.61 0.43
N PHE A 102 -28.43 -5.08 1.46
CA PHE A 102 -28.18 -5.43 2.87
C PHE A 102 -29.03 -6.60 3.37
N ASP A 103 -29.94 -7.14 2.55
CA ASP A 103 -30.67 -8.37 2.86
C ASP A 103 -29.85 -9.61 2.45
N ALA A 104 -28.61 -9.63 2.89
CA ALA A 104 -27.63 -10.66 2.59
C ALA A 104 -27.35 -11.56 3.80
N THR A 105 -26.89 -12.75 3.52
CA THR A 105 -26.41 -13.71 4.53
C THR A 105 -24.91 -13.54 4.78
N LEU A 106 -24.42 -14.08 5.90
CA LEU A 106 -22.97 -14.19 6.16
C LEU A 106 -22.22 -14.87 4.99
N ALA A 107 -22.83 -15.90 4.39
CA ALA A 107 -22.25 -16.63 3.28
C ALA A 107 -22.02 -15.74 2.05
N GLU A 108 -22.95 -14.87 1.75
CA GLU A 108 -22.86 -13.90 0.64
C GLU A 108 -21.88 -12.79 0.94
N ASP A 109 -21.79 -12.31 2.19
CA ASP A 109 -20.77 -11.35 2.60
C ASP A 109 -19.35 -11.93 2.47
N LEU A 110 -19.15 -13.18 2.86
CA LEU A 110 -17.87 -13.88 2.70
C LEU A 110 -17.55 -14.11 1.21
N ALA A 111 -18.56 -14.38 0.37
CA ALA A 111 -18.40 -14.62 -1.07
C ALA A 111 -17.86 -13.43 -1.85
N ARG A 112 -18.16 -12.19 -1.45
CA ARG A 112 -17.71 -10.98 -2.14
C ARG A 112 -16.28 -10.57 -1.78
N ARG A 113 -15.67 -11.19 -0.78
CA ARG A 113 -14.32 -10.84 -0.30
C ARG A 113 -13.25 -11.18 -1.36
N ASP A 114 -12.07 -10.61 -1.17
CA ASP A 114 -10.96 -10.72 -2.11
C ASP A 114 -10.31 -12.12 -2.12
N PHE A 115 -9.86 -12.58 -0.96
CA PHE A 115 -9.08 -13.82 -0.83
C PHE A 115 -9.66 -14.74 0.24
N THR A 116 -9.49 -16.04 0.02
CA THR A 116 -10.00 -17.10 0.91
C THR A 116 -9.52 -16.92 2.35
N VAL A 117 -8.26 -16.54 2.53
CA VAL A 117 -7.65 -16.29 3.86
C VAL A 117 -8.26 -15.09 4.60
N ASN A 118 -9.02 -14.24 3.92
CA ASN A 118 -9.78 -13.12 4.50
C ASN A 118 -11.29 -13.34 4.45
N ALA A 119 -11.75 -14.51 3.98
CA ALA A 119 -13.15 -14.86 3.84
C ALA A 119 -13.58 -15.90 4.91
N MET A 120 -13.14 -15.70 6.12
CA MET A 120 -13.46 -16.52 7.30
C MET A 120 -14.05 -15.66 8.40
N ALA A 121 -14.91 -16.25 9.22
CA ALA A 121 -15.51 -15.63 10.40
C ALA A 121 -15.38 -16.55 11.62
N LEU A 122 -15.55 -15.99 12.84
CA LEU A 122 -15.65 -16.77 14.08
C LEU A 122 -17.08 -16.74 14.60
N ASP A 123 -17.62 -17.89 14.92
CA ASP A 123 -18.91 -17.96 15.59
C ASP A 123 -18.83 -17.63 17.10
N GLU A 124 -19.96 -17.69 17.78
CA GLU A 124 -20.06 -17.41 19.22
C GLU A 124 -19.28 -18.41 20.10
N ASN A 125 -19.11 -19.63 19.61
CA ASN A 125 -18.38 -20.71 20.30
C ASN A 125 -16.85 -20.63 20.02
N GLY A 126 -16.43 -19.74 19.12
CA GLY A 126 -15.05 -19.62 18.66
C GLY A 126 -14.70 -20.61 17.52
N MET A 127 -15.70 -21.22 16.90
CA MET A 127 -15.49 -22.09 15.74
C MET A 127 -15.31 -21.24 14.47
N VAL A 128 -14.39 -21.64 13.61
CA VAL A 128 -14.12 -20.96 12.34
C VAL A 128 -15.18 -21.32 11.31
N ILE A 129 -15.90 -20.33 10.83
CA ILE A 129 -16.79 -20.46 9.67
C ILE A 129 -15.94 -20.19 8.42
N ASP A 130 -15.60 -21.25 7.69
CA ASP A 130 -14.77 -21.22 6.49
C ASP A 130 -15.48 -21.95 5.33
N ARG A 131 -16.06 -21.18 4.44
CA ARG A 131 -16.79 -21.71 3.26
C ARG A 131 -15.92 -21.81 2.00
N TYR A 132 -14.76 -21.18 2.02
CA TYR A 132 -13.93 -21.02 0.82
C TYR A 132 -12.55 -21.66 0.95
N GLY A 133 -12.31 -22.41 2.04
CA GLY A 133 -11.06 -23.13 2.26
C GLY A 133 -9.89 -22.23 2.68
N GLY A 134 -10.20 -21.11 3.36
CA GLY A 134 -9.19 -20.17 3.84
C GLY A 134 -8.21 -20.79 4.84
N GLN A 135 -8.66 -21.67 5.73
CA GLN A 135 -7.79 -22.39 6.66
C GLN A 135 -6.78 -23.28 5.94
N MET A 136 -7.22 -23.98 4.89
CA MET A 136 -6.33 -24.81 4.07
C MET A 136 -5.32 -23.96 3.30
N ASP A 137 -5.74 -22.80 2.78
CA ASP A 137 -4.84 -21.87 2.09
C ASP A 137 -3.86 -21.20 3.07
N LEU A 138 -4.25 -20.93 4.32
CA LEU A 138 -3.33 -20.52 5.38
C LEU A 138 -2.28 -21.59 5.66
N PHE A 139 -2.70 -22.84 5.83
CA PHE A 139 -1.79 -23.97 6.07
C PHE A 139 -0.80 -24.15 4.91
N ARG A 140 -1.24 -23.95 3.67
CA ARG A 140 -0.41 -24.02 2.46
C ARG A 140 0.42 -22.78 2.16
N ASN A 141 0.23 -21.69 2.93
CA ASN A 141 0.83 -20.38 2.70
C ASN A 141 0.51 -19.82 1.30
N VAL A 142 -0.78 -19.80 0.94
CA VAL A 142 -1.25 -19.44 -0.40
C VAL A 142 -2.27 -18.32 -0.34
N ILE A 143 -2.15 -17.35 -1.25
CA ILE A 143 -3.15 -16.32 -1.53
C ILE A 143 -3.97 -16.76 -2.74
N ARG A 144 -5.24 -17.09 -2.51
CA ARG A 144 -6.22 -17.51 -3.51
C ARG A 144 -7.42 -16.58 -3.51
N CYS A 145 -7.91 -16.17 -4.67
CA CYS A 145 -9.17 -15.45 -4.79
C CYS A 145 -10.36 -16.28 -4.31
N VAL A 146 -11.37 -15.62 -3.74
CA VAL A 146 -12.67 -16.24 -3.47
C VAL A 146 -13.42 -16.42 -4.78
N GLY A 147 -13.79 -17.63 -5.12
CA GLY A 147 -14.53 -17.95 -6.35
C GLY A 147 -13.71 -17.73 -7.62
N ASP A 148 -14.30 -17.09 -8.63
CA ASP A 148 -13.66 -16.84 -9.92
C ASP A 148 -12.78 -15.58 -9.85
N PRO A 149 -11.44 -15.71 -10.02
CA PRO A 149 -10.52 -14.58 -9.93
C PRO A 149 -10.71 -13.56 -11.06
N ASP A 150 -11.09 -13.96 -12.28
CA ASP A 150 -11.32 -13.01 -13.38
C ASP A 150 -12.52 -12.11 -13.06
N ARG A 151 -13.57 -12.65 -12.46
CA ARG A 151 -14.71 -11.89 -11.96
C ARG A 151 -14.27 -10.93 -10.83
N ARG A 152 -13.52 -11.41 -9.84
CA ARG A 152 -13.05 -10.59 -8.70
C ARG A 152 -12.20 -9.40 -9.16
N PHE A 153 -11.36 -9.59 -10.16
CA PHE A 153 -10.52 -8.51 -10.70
C PHE A 153 -11.29 -7.58 -11.66
N ALA A 154 -12.40 -8.04 -12.23
CA ALA A 154 -13.30 -7.18 -12.98
C ALA A 154 -14.09 -6.23 -12.07
N GLU A 155 -14.48 -6.70 -10.88
CA GLU A 155 -15.17 -5.90 -9.86
C GLU A 155 -14.26 -4.80 -9.27
N ASP A 156 -13.05 -5.14 -8.87
CA ASP A 156 -12.07 -4.17 -8.39
C ASP A 156 -10.65 -4.59 -8.76
N ALA A 157 -10.06 -3.87 -9.69
CA ALA A 157 -8.69 -4.09 -10.16
C ALA A 157 -7.63 -3.94 -9.04
N LEU A 158 -7.94 -3.22 -7.94
CA LEU A 158 -7.03 -3.10 -6.80
C LEU A 158 -6.74 -4.45 -6.14
N ARG A 159 -7.67 -5.40 -6.22
CA ARG A 159 -7.48 -6.75 -5.68
C ARG A 159 -6.22 -7.44 -6.23
N MET A 160 -5.81 -7.12 -7.47
CA MET A 160 -4.56 -7.63 -8.04
C MET A 160 -3.33 -7.12 -7.28
N LEU A 161 -3.30 -5.83 -6.92
CA LEU A 161 -2.22 -5.26 -6.11
C LEU A 161 -2.27 -5.79 -4.68
N ARG A 162 -3.48 -5.96 -4.13
CA ARG A 162 -3.70 -6.57 -2.81
C ARG A 162 -3.19 -8.00 -2.73
N ALA A 163 -3.29 -8.81 -3.81
CA ALA A 163 -2.71 -10.15 -3.86
C ALA A 163 -1.20 -10.12 -3.62
N VAL A 164 -0.50 -9.23 -4.33
CA VAL A 164 0.95 -9.02 -4.15
C VAL A 164 1.27 -8.51 -2.74
N ARG A 165 0.45 -7.58 -2.21
CA ARG A 165 0.63 -7.07 -0.85
C ARG A 165 0.47 -8.16 0.20
N PHE A 166 -0.57 -8.97 0.13
CA PHE A 166 -0.75 -10.06 1.09
C PHE A 166 0.35 -11.11 0.97
N ALA A 167 0.78 -11.43 -0.25
CA ALA A 167 1.95 -12.30 -0.46
C ALA A 167 3.20 -11.72 0.24
N ALA A 168 3.41 -10.41 0.16
CA ALA A 168 4.53 -9.73 0.80
C ALA A 168 4.42 -9.69 2.33
N GLN A 169 3.24 -9.37 2.87
CA GLN A 169 3.01 -9.24 4.31
C GLN A 169 2.98 -10.57 5.05
N LEU A 170 2.45 -11.61 4.43
CA LEU A 170 2.30 -12.92 5.04
C LEU A 170 3.45 -13.87 4.73
N GLY A 171 4.26 -13.58 3.70
CA GLY A 171 5.29 -14.47 3.20
C GLY A 171 4.74 -15.61 2.33
N PHE A 172 3.53 -15.45 1.80
CA PHE A 172 2.80 -16.47 1.05
C PHE A 172 3.09 -16.40 -0.45
N SER A 173 2.82 -17.51 -1.16
CA SER A 173 2.77 -17.53 -2.63
C SER A 173 1.37 -17.15 -3.13
N ILE A 174 1.28 -16.64 -4.36
CA ILE A 174 -0.02 -16.45 -5.03
C ILE A 174 -0.36 -17.74 -5.76
N GLU A 175 -1.58 -18.24 -5.58
CA GLU A 175 -2.09 -19.44 -6.24
C GLU A 175 -2.05 -19.27 -7.77
N LYS A 176 -1.75 -20.36 -8.48
CA LYS A 176 -1.52 -20.32 -9.93
C LYS A 176 -2.69 -19.73 -10.72
N GLY A 177 -3.91 -20.18 -10.47
CA GLY A 177 -5.11 -19.66 -11.15
C GLY A 177 -5.34 -18.19 -10.90
N THR A 178 -5.14 -17.75 -9.65
CA THR A 178 -5.18 -16.35 -9.25
C THR A 178 -4.09 -15.52 -9.95
N LEU A 179 -2.85 -16.03 -10.00
CA LEU A 179 -1.73 -15.36 -10.66
C LEU A 179 -1.95 -15.24 -12.18
N ASP A 180 -2.45 -16.28 -12.82
CA ASP A 180 -2.74 -16.27 -14.24
C ASP A 180 -3.89 -15.29 -14.58
N ALA A 181 -4.92 -15.20 -13.74
CA ALA A 181 -5.97 -14.20 -13.87
C ALA A 181 -5.44 -12.76 -13.68
N ILE A 182 -4.50 -12.54 -12.75
CA ILE A 182 -3.81 -11.24 -12.62
C ILE A 182 -3.15 -10.84 -13.93
N ARG A 183 -2.41 -11.76 -14.55
CA ARG A 183 -1.74 -11.50 -15.84
C ARG A 183 -2.71 -11.12 -16.94
N ARG A 184 -3.84 -11.85 -17.04
CA ARG A 184 -4.90 -11.55 -18.03
C ARG A 184 -5.56 -10.20 -17.79
N SER A 185 -5.81 -9.87 -16.53
CA SER A 185 -6.56 -8.68 -16.12
C SER A 185 -5.67 -7.44 -15.87
N ALA A 186 -4.35 -7.54 -16.01
CA ALA A 186 -3.39 -6.50 -15.61
C ALA A 186 -3.69 -5.10 -16.17
N ARG A 187 -4.20 -5.00 -17.41
CA ARG A 187 -4.57 -3.72 -18.04
C ARG A 187 -5.64 -2.95 -17.24
N ARG A 188 -6.48 -3.63 -16.48
CA ARG A 188 -7.51 -2.97 -15.64
C ARG A 188 -6.89 -2.09 -14.56
N ALA A 189 -5.65 -2.38 -14.13
CA ALA A 189 -4.92 -1.58 -13.15
C ALA A 189 -4.59 -0.16 -13.66
N GLU A 190 -4.63 0.10 -14.97
CA GLU A 190 -4.40 1.44 -15.54
C GLU A 190 -5.46 2.45 -15.10
N LYS A 191 -6.66 1.99 -14.72
CA LYS A 191 -7.76 2.82 -14.24
C LYS A 191 -7.66 3.17 -12.74
N LEU A 192 -6.76 2.54 -12.00
CA LEU A 192 -6.61 2.79 -10.56
C LEU A 192 -6.03 4.19 -10.29
N SER A 193 -6.56 4.86 -9.27
CA SER A 193 -6.00 6.15 -8.84
C SER A 193 -4.62 5.98 -8.21
N GLY A 194 -3.81 7.03 -8.28
CA GLY A 194 -2.47 7.05 -7.71
C GLY A 194 -2.44 6.79 -6.21
N GLU A 195 -3.44 7.34 -5.48
CA GLU A 195 -3.59 7.18 -4.04
C GLU A 195 -3.82 5.72 -3.64
N ARG A 196 -4.67 5.00 -4.37
CA ARG A 196 -4.94 3.59 -4.10
C ARG A 196 -3.71 2.71 -4.34
N ILE A 197 -3.00 2.96 -5.44
CA ILE A 197 -1.74 2.25 -5.74
C ILE A 197 -0.69 2.55 -4.66
N LYS A 198 -0.58 3.82 -4.26
CA LYS A 198 0.32 4.28 -3.19
C LYS A 198 0.07 3.50 -1.90
N ALA A 199 -1.18 3.43 -1.45
CA ALA A 199 -1.54 2.79 -0.19
C ALA A 199 -1.17 1.28 -0.17
N GLU A 200 -1.35 0.57 -1.27
CA GLU A 200 -0.94 -0.84 -1.37
C GLU A 200 0.59 -0.97 -1.43
N LEU A 201 1.25 -0.10 -2.18
CA LEU A 201 2.71 -0.12 -2.32
C LEU A 201 3.43 0.17 -1.00
N GLU A 202 2.95 1.16 -0.22
CA GLU A 202 3.50 1.45 1.10
C GLU A 202 3.47 0.21 2.00
N LYS A 203 2.35 -0.51 1.99
CA LYS A 203 2.19 -1.74 2.76
C LYS A 203 3.10 -2.87 2.26
N ILE A 204 3.41 -2.93 0.96
CA ILE A 204 4.40 -3.88 0.43
C ILE A 204 5.80 -3.50 0.89
N LEU A 205 6.18 -2.22 0.78
CA LEU A 205 7.51 -1.75 1.15
C LEU A 205 7.80 -1.86 2.65
N LEU A 206 6.75 -1.78 3.48
CA LEU A 206 6.83 -1.96 4.93
C LEU A 206 6.68 -3.43 5.37
N SER A 207 6.51 -4.35 4.43
CA SER A 207 6.32 -5.77 4.72
C SER A 207 7.66 -6.51 4.92
N PRO A 208 7.64 -7.76 5.43
CA PRO A 208 8.81 -8.62 5.48
C PRO A 208 9.43 -8.94 4.11
N ARG A 209 8.67 -8.78 3.00
CA ARG A 209 9.12 -9.08 1.64
C ARG A 209 8.94 -7.90 0.68
N PRO A 210 9.61 -6.76 0.92
CA PRO A 210 9.45 -5.54 0.12
C PRO A 210 9.90 -5.70 -1.35
N GLU A 211 10.76 -6.69 -1.64
CA GLU A 211 11.21 -7.03 -3.01
C GLU A 211 10.05 -7.41 -3.93
N LEU A 212 8.92 -7.87 -3.36
CA LEU A 212 7.71 -8.18 -4.13
C LEU A 212 7.05 -6.94 -4.77
N ALA A 213 7.46 -5.73 -4.40
CA ALA A 213 7.10 -4.53 -5.16
C ALA A 213 7.51 -4.65 -6.63
N GLY A 214 8.60 -5.35 -6.94
CA GLY A 214 9.02 -5.68 -8.30
C GLY A 214 8.04 -6.55 -9.08
N GLU A 215 7.24 -7.40 -8.40
CA GLU A 215 6.22 -8.22 -9.05
C GLU A 215 5.12 -7.39 -9.69
N LEU A 216 4.78 -6.23 -9.12
CA LEU A 216 3.80 -5.31 -9.73
C LEU A 216 4.23 -4.90 -11.15
N LEU A 217 5.53 -4.79 -11.39
CA LEU A 217 6.08 -4.49 -12.71
C LEU A 217 6.06 -5.72 -13.62
N ARG A 218 6.50 -6.87 -13.12
CA ARG A 218 6.55 -8.12 -13.89
C ARG A 218 5.14 -8.55 -14.33
N LEU A 219 4.16 -8.36 -13.46
CA LEU A 219 2.76 -8.66 -13.74
C LEU A 219 2.09 -7.60 -14.64
N GLY A 220 2.77 -6.48 -14.94
CA GLY A 220 2.24 -5.43 -15.80
C GLY A 220 1.16 -4.56 -15.13
N LEU A 221 1.06 -4.58 -13.79
CA LEU A 221 0.06 -3.83 -13.02
C LEU A 221 0.32 -2.31 -13.01
N LEU A 222 1.50 -1.88 -13.45
CA LEU A 222 1.92 -0.48 -13.50
C LEU A 222 2.24 -0.02 -14.93
N ARG A 223 1.63 -0.65 -15.95
CA ARG A 223 1.76 -0.22 -17.35
C ARG A 223 1.29 1.23 -17.50
N GLY A 224 1.86 1.94 -18.49
CA GLY A 224 1.54 3.36 -18.72
C GLY A 224 2.12 4.34 -17.69
N ARG A 225 2.68 3.85 -16.57
CA ARG A 225 3.27 4.67 -15.52
C ARG A 225 4.80 4.50 -15.49
N PHE A 226 5.46 4.79 -16.62
CA PHE A 226 6.88 4.49 -16.83
C PHE A 226 7.80 5.11 -15.77
N ALA A 227 7.56 6.36 -15.42
CA ALA A 227 8.32 7.06 -14.39
C ALA A 227 8.17 6.40 -13.00
N PHE A 228 6.99 5.89 -12.71
CA PHE A 228 6.66 5.15 -11.50
C PHE A 228 7.36 3.79 -11.45
N ARG A 229 7.53 3.12 -12.60
CA ARG A 229 8.21 1.82 -12.72
C ARG A 229 9.67 1.88 -12.28
N LEU A 230 10.43 2.83 -12.80
CA LEU A 230 11.85 3.01 -12.47
C LEU A 230 12.08 3.24 -10.98
N ARG A 231 11.17 3.93 -10.31
CA ARG A 231 11.21 4.16 -8.89
C ARG A 231 11.00 2.94 -8.05
N LEU A 232 9.96 2.17 -8.40
CA LEU A 232 9.67 0.94 -7.71
C LEU A 232 10.81 -0.03 -7.79
N LEU A 233 11.48 -0.13 -8.94
CA LEU A 233 12.68 -0.95 -9.07
C LEU A 233 13.78 -0.47 -8.14
N ARG A 234 13.98 0.84 -8.00
CA ARG A 234 14.98 1.41 -7.08
C ARG A 234 14.59 1.25 -5.63
N LEU A 235 13.32 1.52 -5.28
CA LEU A 235 12.82 1.35 -3.91
C LEU A 235 12.79 -0.12 -3.50
N GLY A 236 12.36 -1.03 -4.37
CA GLY A 236 12.40 -2.47 -4.14
C GLY A 236 13.82 -3.00 -4.00
N LEU A 237 14.76 -2.51 -4.80
CA LEU A 237 16.18 -2.85 -4.70
C LEU A 237 16.78 -2.33 -3.38
N LEU A 238 16.47 -1.10 -3.00
CA LEU A 238 16.94 -0.50 -1.73
C LEU A 238 16.36 -1.25 -0.52
N ALA A 239 15.09 -1.61 -0.57
CA ALA A 239 14.44 -2.41 0.46
C ALA A 239 15.05 -3.80 0.59
N HIS A 240 15.36 -4.44 -0.53
CA HIS A 240 16.03 -5.75 -0.56
C HIS A 240 17.46 -5.68 0.02
N LEU A 241 18.20 -4.63 -0.30
CA LEU A 241 19.55 -4.41 0.22
C LEU A 241 19.56 -4.04 1.72
N GLY A 242 18.47 -3.50 2.25
CA GLY A 242 18.36 -3.10 3.65
C GLY A 242 18.15 -4.24 4.65
N GLY A 243 17.63 -5.36 4.23
CA GLY A 243 17.61 -6.68 4.93
C GLY A 243 17.16 -6.75 6.39
N ARG A 244 16.39 -5.77 6.92
CA ARG A 244 15.97 -5.78 8.33
C ARG A 244 14.50 -6.16 8.50
N PRO A 245 14.18 -7.04 9.48
CA PRO A 245 12.84 -7.63 9.63
C PRO A 245 11.78 -6.69 10.19
N ASP A 246 12.16 -5.62 10.89
CA ASP A 246 11.26 -4.73 11.61
C ASP A 246 10.70 -3.58 10.75
N CYS A 247 11.38 -3.23 9.66
CA CYS A 247 10.91 -2.20 8.73
C CYS A 247 11.69 -2.23 7.40
N PRO A 248 11.69 -3.34 6.66
CA PRO A 248 12.69 -3.56 5.61
C PRO A 248 12.66 -2.53 4.48
N GLY A 249 11.48 -1.99 4.15
CA GLY A 249 11.34 -1.00 3.09
C GLY A 249 11.74 0.42 3.49
N LEU A 250 11.44 0.84 4.73
CA LEU A 250 11.75 2.19 5.24
C LEU A 250 13.13 2.26 5.88
N LEU A 251 13.60 1.17 6.49
CA LEU A 251 14.94 1.14 7.09
C LEU A 251 16.03 1.12 6.03
N ALA A 252 15.79 0.45 4.91
CA ALA A 252 16.68 0.55 3.76
C ALA A 252 16.83 2.00 3.25
N LEU A 253 15.82 2.85 3.52
CA LEU A 253 15.83 4.28 3.21
C LEU A 253 16.34 5.15 4.39
N ARG A 254 16.40 4.61 5.61
CA ARG A 254 16.84 5.30 6.82
C ARG A 254 18.32 5.21 7.06
N GLU A 255 18.89 4.05 6.82
CA GLU A 255 20.31 3.82 7.00
C GLU A 255 21.06 4.09 5.72
N GLU A 256 22.28 4.50 5.82
CA GLU A 256 23.15 4.59 4.67
C GLU A 256 23.22 3.21 4.02
N PRO A 257 22.68 3.05 2.79
CA PRO A 257 22.75 1.75 2.12
C PRO A 257 24.22 1.36 1.96
N PRO A 258 24.56 0.09 2.15
CA PRO A 258 25.91 -0.37 1.82
C PRO A 258 26.18 -0.06 0.34
N GLU A 259 27.45 0.30 0.06
CA GLU A 259 27.83 0.51 -1.35
C GLU A 259 27.16 -0.57 -2.24
N PRO A 260 26.44 -0.18 -3.29
CA PRO A 260 26.84 0.80 -4.30
C PRO A 260 25.83 1.94 -4.54
N VAL A 261 25.48 2.77 -3.58
CA VAL A 261 24.59 3.91 -3.84
C VAL A 261 25.17 5.24 -3.32
N PRO A 262 26.40 5.63 -3.76
CA PRO A 262 27.00 6.90 -3.35
C PRO A 262 26.14 8.11 -3.74
N ARG A 263 25.49 8.06 -4.91
CA ARG A 263 24.60 9.11 -5.42
C ARG A 263 23.39 9.38 -4.54
N TRP A 264 22.90 8.35 -3.87
CA TRP A 264 21.75 8.47 -2.98
C TRP A 264 22.11 9.17 -1.66
N ARG A 265 23.27 8.87 -1.09
CA ARG A 265 23.81 9.58 0.09
C ARG A 265 24.04 11.04 -0.20
N ALA A 266 24.63 11.34 -1.36
CA ALA A 266 24.84 12.70 -1.81
C ALA A 266 23.52 13.45 -1.97
N PHE A 267 22.51 12.81 -2.58
CA PHE A 267 21.18 13.37 -2.74
C PHE A 267 20.54 13.70 -1.37
N CYS A 268 20.57 12.79 -0.40
CA CYS A 268 20.01 13.03 0.93
C CYS A 268 20.75 14.15 1.67
N ARG A 269 22.08 14.24 1.54
CA ARG A 269 22.89 15.34 2.11
C ARG A 269 22.59 16.67 1.44
N LEU A 270 22.47 16.71 0.13
CA LEU A 270 22.18 17.90 -0.63
C LEU A 270 20.80 18.48 -0.37
N THR A 271 19.80 17.62 -0.25
CA THR A 271 18.41 18.04 -0.15
C THR A 271 17.95 18.22 1.28
N GLY A 272 18.79 17.87 2.28
CA GLY A 272 18.38 17.83 3.68
C GLY A 272 17.26 16.80 3.93
N PHE A 273 17.01 15.92 2.99
CA PHE A 273 16.06 14.84 3.18
C PHE A 273 16.62 13.88 4.22
N PRO A 274 15.97 13.71 5.37
CA PRO A 274 16.31 12.60 6.22
C PRO A 274 16.11 11.33 5.39
N ILE A 275 17.11 10.48 5.35
CA ILE A 275 17.07 9.15 4.73
C ILE A 275 15.81 8.41 5.20
N ALA A 276 15.38 8.67 6.43
CA ALA A 276 14.15 8.21 7.06
C ALA A 276 12.84 8.68 6.44
N ALA A 277 12.84 9.81 5.76
CA ALA A 277 11.64 10.46 5.29
C ALA A 277 11.60 10.61 3.77
N LEU A 278 12.30 9.76 3.03
CA LEU A 278 11.89 9.61 1.66
C LEU A 278 10.45 9.12 1.67
N PRO A 279 9.52 10.08 1.63
CA PRO A 279 8.16 9.65 1.64
C PRO A 279 8.02 8.86 0.36
N VAL A 280 7.75 7.56 0.49
CA VAL A 280 7.10 6.78 -0.56
C VAL A 280 6.05 7.68 -1.22
N GLU A 281 5.41 8.53 -0.45
CA GLU A 281 4.52 9.59 -0.89
C GLU A 281 5.12 10.58 -1.91
N ARG A 282 6.30 11.10 -1.68
CA ARG A 282 6.94 12.03 -2.62
C ARG A 282 7.50 11.30 -3.84
N ALA A 283 7.95 10.08 -3.59
CA ALA A 283 8.30 9.15 -4.65
C ALA A 283 7.07 8.82 -5.50
N LEU A 284 5.90 8.66 -4.99
CA LEU A 284 4.66 8.32 -5.68
C LEU A 284 3.96 9.53 -6.32
N ARG A 285 3.95 10.71 -5.65
CA ARG A 285 3.32 11.93 -6.17
C ARG A 285 4.04 12.54 -7.37
N ARG A 286 5.37 12.45 -7.44
CA ARG A 286 6.17 13.12 -8.46
C ARG A 286 6.62 12.23 -9.62
N GLY A 287 6.06 11.00 -9.70
CA GLY A 287 6.40 10.07 -10.76
C GLY A 287 7.87 9.65 -10.81
N VAL A 288 8.92 10.42 -10.49
CA VAL A 288 10.32 10.01 -10.36
C VAL A 288 11.08 10.95 -9.43
N LEU A 289 11.77 10.43 -8.41
CA LEU A 289 12.96 11.06 -7.89
C LEU A 289 14.06 10.85 -8.95
N HIS A 290 14.24 11.78 -9.84
CA HIS A 290 15.50 11.92 -10.54
C HIS A 290 16.43 12.63 -9.54
N PRO A 291 17.44 11.94 -8.99
CA PRO A 291 18.43 12.59 -8.16
C PRO A 291 18.97 13.85 -8.82
N GLU A 292 19.12 13.79 -10.15
CA GLU A 292 19.58 14.90 -10.98
C GLU A 292 18.61 16.09 -11.04
N ALA A 293 17.29 15.85 -11.16
CA ALA A 293 16.32 16.94 -11.22
C ALA A 293 16.13 17.64 -9.86
N GLU A 294 16.25 16.90 -8.76
CA GLU A 294 16.20 17.50 -7.41
C GLU A 294 17.55 18.14 -7.05
N ALA A 295 18.66 17.58 -7.53
CA ALA A 295 19.99 18.19 -7.39
C ALA A 295 20.06 19.52 -8.14
N VAL A 296 19.44 19.64 -9.33
CA VAL A 296 19.30 20.93 -10.03
C VAL A 296 18.59 21.97 -9.18
N ARG A 297 17.55 21.57 -8.43
CA ARG A 297 16.82 22.49 -7.53
C ARG A 297 17.60 22.83 -6.26
N ALA A 298 18.49 21.94 -5.85
CA ALA A 298 19.32 22.09 -4.66
C ALA A 298 20.67 22.77 -4.97
N LEU A 299 20.96 23.09 -6.24
CA LEU A 299 22.17 23.80 -6.61
C LEU A 299 22.24 25.13 -5.85
N ALA A 300 23.37 25.39 -5.20
CA ALA A 300 23.67 26.67 -4.59
C ALA A 300 24.05 27.74 -5.66
N LEU A 301 23.59 27.58 -6.89
CA LEU A 301 23.80 28.46 -8.02
C LEU A 301 22.52 28.56 -8.84
N SER A 302 22.02 29.76 -9.06
CA SER A 302 20.81 30.02 -9.82
C SER A 302 21.03 30.04 -11.33
N GLY A 303 19.96 29.86 -12.10
CA GLY A 303 20.01 30.03 -13.54
C GLY A 303 20.40 31.47 -13.98
N GLY A 304 20.04 32.47 -13.18
CA GLY A 304 20.44 33.88 -13.41
C GLY A 304 21.95 34.10 -13.27
N GLU A 305 22.60 33.43 -12.33
CA GLU A 305 24.06 33.51 -12.14
C GLU A 305 24.79 32.80 -13.29
N LEU A 306 24.24 31.74 -13.87
CA LEU A 306 24.75 31.07 -15.06
C LEU A 306 24.56 31.96 -16.29
N ALA A 307 23.44 32.66 -16.40
CA ALA A 307 23.20 33.63 -17.46
C ALA A 307 24.23 34.78 -17.43
N ALA A 308 24.62 35.22 -16.24
CA ALA A 308 25.67 36.22 -16.08
C ALA A 308 27.08 35.76 -16.59
N LEU A 309 27.26 34.45 -16.78
CA LEU A 309 28.45 33.87 -17.42
C LEU A 309 28.36 33.80 -18.96
N GLY A 310 27.28 34.33 -19.55
CA GLY A 310 27.07 34.34 -20.99
C GLY A 310 26.31 33.10 -21.52
N LEU A 311 25.72 32.29 -20.64
CA LEU A 311 24.85 31.16 -21.04
C LEU A 311 23.45 31.66 -21.35
N GLU A 312 22.83 31.16 -22.43
CA GLU A 312 21.50 31.55 -22.84
C GLU A 312 20.59 30.32 -23.08
N GLY A 313 19.30 30.49 -22.83
CA GLY A 313 18.27 29.53 -23.21
C GLY A 313 18.54 28.08 -22.71
N PRO A 314 18.53 27.10 -23.64
CA PRO A 314 18.74 25.69 -23.29
C PRO A 314 20.12 25.37 -22.70
N ALA A 315 21.13 26.22 -22.95
CA ALA A 315 22.48 26.03 -22.40
C ALA A 315 22.53 26.17 -20.86
N ILE A 316 21.71 27.06 -20.29
CA ILE A 316 21.58 27.20 -18.83
C ILE A 316 21.11 25.88 -18.22
N GLY A 317 20.05 25.30 -18.77
CA GLY A 317 19.53 24.02 -18.28
C GLY A 317 20.52 22.86 -18.47
N ALA A 318 21.32 22.88 -19.52
CA ALA A 318 22.36 21.88 -19.72
C ALA A 318 23.51 22.02 -18.69
N ALA A 319 23.95 23.22 -18.40
CA ALA A 319 24.93 23.51 -17.37
C ALA A 319 24.43 23.11 -15.98
N GLN A 320 23.21 23.48 -15.64
CA GLN A 320 22.60 23.05 -14.36
C GLN A 320 22.57 21.53 -14.22
N ARG A 321 22.23 20.77 -15.25
CA ARG A 321 22.24 19.30 -15.19
C ARG A 321 23.65 18.73 -15.00
N ARG A 322 24.68 19.31 -15.65
CA ARG A 322 26.06 18.86 -15.45
C ARG A 322 26.57 19.16 -14.04
N LEU A 323 26.34 20.37 -13.55
CA LEU A 323 26.67 20.74 -12.17
C LEU A 323 25.92 19.86 -11.15
N ALA A 324 24.63 19.57 -11.41
CA ALA A 324 23.87 18.66 -10.58
C ALA A 324 24.45 17.24 -10.58
N ALA A 325 24.89 16.73 -11.73
CA ALA A 325 25.56 15.44 -11.81
C ALA A 325 26.89 15.42 -11.05
N HIS A 326 27.65 16.52 -11.09
CA HIS A 326 28.90 16.67 -10.34
C HIS A 326 28.67 16.65 -8.84
N ILE A 327 27.75 17.47 -8.31
CA ILE A 327 27.49 17.54 -6.87
C ILE A 327 26.85 16.26 -6.30
N LEU A 328 26.23 15.44 -7.12
CA LEU A 328 25.76 14.10 -6.68
C LEU A 328 26.93 13.16 -6.34
N SER A 329 28.11 13.42 -6.86
CA SER A 329 29.35 12.70 -6.53
C SER A 329 30.24 13.45 -5.54
N HIS A 330 30.13 14.79 -5.52
CA HIS A 330 30.94 15.69 -4.71
C HIS A 330 30.03 16.73 -4.01
N PRO A 331 29.25 16.32 -3.01
CA PRO A 331 28.27 17.20 -2.36
C PRO A 331 28.92 18.40 -1.64
N GLU A 332 30.17 18.29 -1.25
CA GLU A 332 30.99 19.37 -0.66
C GLU A 332 31.20 20.55 -1.64
N ASP A 333 31.13 20.30 -2.93
CA ASP A 333 31.28 21.32 -3.97
C ASP A 333 30.00 22.16 -4.19
N ASN A 334 28.89 21.87 -3.49
CA ASN A 334 27.65 22.64 -3.62
C ASN A 334 27.71 23.99 -2.86
N THR A 335 28.64 24.81 -3.27
CA THR A 335 28.76 26.21 -2.82
C THR A 335 28.76 27.14 -4.04
N PRO A 336 28.24 28.39 -3.95
CA PRO A 336 28.19 29.32 -5.08
C PRO A 336 29.56 29.52 -5.74
N ALA A 337 30.60 29.71 -4.91
CA ALA A 337 31.97 29.97 -5.40
C ALA A 337 32.52 28.77 -6.19
N ARG A 338 32.32 27.56 -5.68
CA ARG A 338 32.84 26.35 -6.30
C ARG A 338 32.09 26.00 -7.60
N LEU A 339 30.76 26.15 -7.58
CA LEU A 339 29.93 25.90 -8.74
C LEU A 339 30.17 26.91 -9.86
N LEU A 340 30.42 28.18 -9.53
CA LEU A 340 30.84 29.21 -10.52
C LEU A 340 32.20 28.87 -11.11
N ALA A 341 33.13 28.39 -10.32
CA ALA A 341 34.45 27.97 -10.82
C ALA A 341 34.35 26.80 -11.80
N LEU A 342 33.53 25.81 -11.46
CA LEU A 342 33.25 24.65 -12.33
C LEU A 342 32.57 25.07 -13.64
N ALA A 343 31.55 25.94 -13.54
CA ALA A 343 30.87 26.44 -14.74
C ALA A 343 31.80 27.23 -15.66
N ARG A 344 32.69 28.06 -15.13
CA ARG A 344 33.70 28.79 -15.90
C ARG A 344 34.70 27.85 -16.54
N ALA A 345 35.18 26.84 -15.83
CA ALA A 345 36.11 25.86 -16.37
C ALA A 345 35.51 25.10 -17.56
N GLU A 346 34.20 24.76 -17.50
CA GLU A 346 33.50 24.15 -18.63
C GLU A 346 33.35 25.09 -19.84
N LEU A 347 33.16 26.38 -19.62
CA LEU A 347 33.05 27.39 -20.68
C LEU A 347 34.39 27.74 -21.30
N SER A 348 35.51 27.52 -20.61
CA SER A 348 36.86 27.79 -21.01
C SER A 348 37.58 26.57 -21.59
N GLY A 349 36.87 25.44 -21.73
CA GLY A 349 37.43 24.20 -22.31
C GLY A 349 37.82 24.34 -23.76
N PRO A 350 38.81 23.53 -24.26
CA PRO A 350 39.52 23.72 -25.52
C PRO A 350 38.64 23.68 -26.74
#